data_16204a3195dfdb213adc8274fc034310
#
_entry.id   16204a3195dfdb213adc8274fc034310
#
_cell.length_a   1.000
_cell.length_b   1.000
_cell.length_c   1.000
_cell.angle_alpha   90.00
_cell.angle_beta   90.00
_cell.angle_gamma   90.00
#
_symmetry.space_group_name_H-M   'P 1'
#
loop_
_entity.id
_entity.type
_entity.pdbx_description
1 polymer ?
#
loop_
_entity_poly.entity_id
_entity_poly.type
_entity_poly.pdbx_seq_one_letter_code
_entity_poly.pdbx_strand_id
1 'polypeptide(L)'
;MPNLSPAAEKAFSLVELSIVLVILGLLTGGILTGQSLIRAAELRSVTTQVQQIKTAALTFRDKYFALPGDMKNATDFWKNANIGNVGGECTAPGTDTGSGTQTCNGNGDGQIKEATTTATGFEAFRAWQHLANAGLIEGNYTGISANTTNRDALAGQNIPATKLSNGGIYIRYLGSVISNPNSFDGNYGNALLIGADDAASGLPASPLFKSEELWNLDKKLDDGQPGYGFVRTYKPANSPDCAIDAQ
;
A
#
# COMPACT_ATOMS: atom_id res chain seq x y z
N MET A 1 27.15 -0.20 -72.19
CA MET A 1 27.03 -0.93 -70.90
C MET A 1 27.72 -0.09 -69.86
N PRO A 2 27.05 0.49 -68.88
CA PRO A 2 27.73 1.25 -67.85
C PRO A 2 28.38 0.32 -66.84
N ASN A 3 29.68 0.50 -66.58
CA ASN A 3 30.45 -0.20 -65.58
C ASN A 3 30.03 0.27 -64.17
N LEU A 4 29.28 -0.58 -63.45
CA LEU A 4 29.01 -0.36 -62.05
C LEU A 4 30.27 -0.70 -61.24
N SER A 5 30.95 0.34 -60.77
CA SER A 5 32.02 0.20 -59.78
C SER A 5 31.48 -0.36 -58.49
N PRO A 6 32.05 -1.45 -57.90
CA PRO A 6 31.58 -1.95 -56.62
C PRO A 6 31.87 -0.88 -55.54
N ALA A 7 30.84 -0.50 -54.80
CA ALA A 7 31.02 0.35 -53.60
C ALA A 7 31.92 -0.41 -52.61
N ALA A 8 33.02 0.21 -52.21
CA ALA A 8 33.90 -0.34 -51.19
C ALA A 8 33.13 -0.44 -49.84
N GLU A 9 32.80 -1.67 -49.43
CA GLU A 9 32.28 -1.94 -48.10
C GLU A 9 33.34 -1.57 -47.08
N LYS A 10 33.04 -0.61 -46.22
CA LYS A 10 33.92 -0.26 -45.12
C LYS A 10 33.84 -1.38 -44.07
N ALA A 11 34.87 -2.20 -43.94
CA ALA A 11 35.01 -3.19 -42.89
C ALA A 11 35.33 -2.50 -41.58
N PHE A 12 34.64 -2.89 -40.50
CA PHE A 12 34.93 -2.40 -39.14
C PHE A 12 36.29 -2.85 -38.65
N SER A 13 37.03 -1.92 -38.01
CA SER A 13 38.29 -2.24 -37.36
C SER A 13 38.06 -3.08 -36.10
N LEU A 14 38.95 -4.03 -35.85
CA LEU A 14 38.97 -4.82 -34.59
C LEU A 14 39.04 -3.91 -33.33
N VAL A 15 39.71 -2.77 -33.43
CA VAL A 15 39.81 -1.80 -32.34
C VAL A 15 38.49 -1.10 -32.10
N GLU A 16 37.74 -0.71 -33.13
CA GLU A 16 36.41 -0.12 -32.99
C GLU A 16 35.44 -1.10 -32.30
N LEU A 17 35.47 -2.37 -32.70
CA LEU A 17 34.60 -3.39 -32.09
C LEU A 17 35.01 -3.63 -30.61
N SER A 18 36.31 -3.65 -30.29
CA SER A 18 36.78 -3.88 -28.92
C SER A 18 36.37 -2.73 -27.96
N ILE A 19 36.48 -1.48 -28.42
CA ILE A 19 36.08 -0.30 -27.61
C ILE A 19 34.57 -0.33 -27.35
N VAL A 20 33.74 -0.64 -28.36
CA VAL A 20 32.30 -0.75 -28.20
C VAL A 20 31.93 -1.83 -27.19
N LEU A 21 32.56 -3.01 -27.26
CA LEU A 21 32.30 -4.11 -26.30
C LEU A 21 32.67 -3.73 -24.86
N VAL A 22 33.78 -3.02 -24.65
CA VAL A 22 34.19 -2.54 -23.31
C VAL A 22 33.18 -1.52 -22.77
N ILE A 23 32.79 -0.54 -23.59
CA ILE A 23 31.81 0.48 -23.18
C ILE A 23 30.45 -0.17 -22.86
N LEU A 24 29.96 -1.10 -23.69
CA LEU A 24 28.72 -1.84 -23.43
C LEU A 24 28.81 -2.66 -22.16
N GLY A 25 29.96 -3.32 -21.91
CA GLY A 25 30.18 -4.08 -20.68
C GLY A 25 30.10 -3.21 -19.42
N LEU A 26 30.76 -2.02 -19.46
CA LEU A 26 30.73 -1.07 -18.36
C LEU A 26 29.32 -0.47 -18.14
N LEU A 27 28.62 -0.12 -19.22
CA LEU A 27 27.26 0.42 -19.14
C LEU A 27 26.27 -0.60 -18.58
N THR A 28 26.29 -1.83 -19.09
CA THR A 28 25.37 -2.88 -18.59
C THR A 28 25.64 -3.22 -17.12
N GLY A 29 26.92 -3.33 -16.71
CA GLY A 29 27.30 -3.55 -15.31
C GLY A 29 26.87 -2.40 -14.40
N GLY A 30 27.04 -1.15 -14.85
CA GLY A 30 26.60 0.05 -14.11
C GLY A 30 25.08 0.12 -13.94
N ILE A 31 24.32 -0.20 -14.99
CA ILE A 31 22.85 -0.20 -14.95
C ILE A 31 22.31 -1.25 -13.98
N LEU A 32 22.83 -2.48 -14.03
CA LEU A 32 22.39 -3.56 -13.15
C LEU A 32 22.65 -3.25 -11.67
N THR A 33 23.83 -2.71 -11.37
CA THR A 33 24.18 -2.28 -10.01
C THR A 33 23.28 -1.12 -9.55
N GLY A 34 23.02 -0.14 -10.42
CA GLY A 34 22.13 0.99 -10.14
C GLY A 34 20.71 0.55 -9.82
N GLN A 35 20.14 -0.39 -10.58
CA GLN A 35 18.80 -0.91 -10.33
C GLN A 35 18.68 -1.61 -8.97
N SER A 36 19.67 -2.38 -8.56
CA SER A 36 19.68 -3.05 -7.26
C SER A 36 19.72 -2.06 -6.09
N LEU A 37 20.48 -0.98 -6.22
CA LEU A 37 20.52 0.09 -5.22
C LEU A 37 19.20 0.86 -5.11
N ILE A 38 18.57 1.17 -6.25
CA ILE A 38 17.24 1.82 -6.28
C ILE A 38 16.23 0.94 -5.57
N ARG A 39 16.17 -0.35 -5.91
CA ARG A 39 15.23 -1.30 -5.26
C ARG A 39 15.45 -1.41 -3.75
N ALA A 40 16.70 -1.46 -3.31
CA ALA A 40 17.02 -1.47 -1.87
C ALA A 40 16.60 -0.18 -1.17
N ALA A 41 16.71 0.98 -1.82
CA ALA A 41 16.24 2.26 -1.29
C ALA A 41 14.72 2.33 -1.20
N GLU A 42 14.01 1.82 -2.20
CA GLU A 42 12.54 1.71 -2.20
C GLU A 42 12.04 0.85 -1.04
N LEU A 43 12.61 -0.34 -0.83
CA LEU A 43 12.26 -1.23 0.27
C LEU A 43 12.50 -0.59 1.64
N ARG A 44 13.62 0.13 1.80
CA ARG A 44 13.89 0.89 3.02
C ARG A 44 12.86 1.99 3.24
N SER A 45 12.44 2.65 2.17
CA SER A 45 11.40 3.70 2.23
C SER A 45 10.06 3.13 2.72
N VAL A 46 9.65 1.93 2.26
CA VAL A 46 8.43 1.27 2.76
C VAL A 46 8.52 1.00 4.27
N THR A 47 9.65 0.48 4.74
CA THR A 47 9.88 0.24 6.17
C THR A 47 9.69 1.53 6.99
N THR A 48 10.31 2.63 6.53
CA THR A 48 10.18 3.93 7.20
C THR A 48 8.74 4.43 7.18
N GLN A 49 8.05 4.27 6.05
CA GLN A 49 6.65 4.69 5.89
C GLN A 49 5.71 3.92 6.83
N VAL A 50 5.90 2.61 7.00
CA VAL A 50 5.14 1.79 7.97
C VAL A 50 5.35 2.30 9.40
N GLN A 51 6.59 2.60 9.77
CA GLN A 51 6.90 3.12 11.11
C GLN A 51 6.29 4.52 11.32
N GLN A 52 6.30 5.39 10.32
CA GLN A 52 5.67 6.71 10.37
C GLN A 52 4.15 6.58 10.55
N ILE A 53 3.48 5.70 9.78
CA ILE A 53 2.04 5.45 9.90
C ILE A 53 1.70 4.90 11.30
N LYS A 54 2.47 3.95 11.80
CA LYS A 54 2.29 3.42 13.17
C LYS A 54 2.39 4.54 14.21
N THR A 55 3.41 5.38 14.11
CA THR A 55 3.60 6.53 15.01
C THR A 55 2.44 7.53 14.87
N ALA A 56 2.01 7.84 13.65
CA ALA A 56 0.89 8.72 13.39
C ALA A 56 -0.41 8.21 14.01
N ALA A 57 -0.70 6.91 13.88
CA ALA A 57 -1.90 6.29 14.47
C ALA A 57 -1.86 6.34 16.01
N LEU A 58 -0.71 6.09 16.62
CA LEU A 58 -0.54 6.19 18.07
C LEU A 58 -0.68 7.65 18.55
N THR A 59 -0.05 8.59 17.86
CA THR A 59 -0.16 10.04 18.17
C THR A 59 -1.60 10.52 18.01
N PHE A 60 -2.31 10.05 17.00
CA PHE A 60 -3.73 10.34 16.81
C PHE A 60 -4.55 9.86 18.00
N ARG A 61 -4.33 8.60 18.41
CA ARG A 61 -5.01 8.00 19.58
C ARG A 61 -4.75 8.80 20.86
N ASP A 62 -3.51 9.18 21.07
CA ASP A 62 -3.12 9.94 22.28
C ASP A 62 -3.72 11.34 22.28
N LYS A 63 -3.89 11.97 21.09
CA LYS A 63 -4.44 13.32 20.95
C LYS A 63 -5.98 13.35 21.01
N TYR A 64 -6.64 12.38 20.39
CA TYR A 64 -8.10 12.38 20.22
C TYR A 64 -8.81 11.29 21.05
N PHE A 65 -8.08 10.45 21.77
CA PHE A 65 -8.58 9.31 22.55
C PHE A 65 -9.44 8.33 21.72
N ALA A 66 -9.17 8.25 20.43
CA ALA A 66 -9.88 7.43 19.46
C ALA A 66 -8.91 6.89 18.39
N LEU A 67 -9.27 5.83 17.69
CA LEU A 67 -8.55 5.39 16.51
C LEU A 67 -8.91 6.26 15.31
N PRO A 68 -7.95 6.51 14.38
CA PRO A 68 -8.27 7.17 13.14
C PRO A 68 -9.29 6.33 12.36
N GLY A 69 -10.30 6.99 11.79
CA GLY A 69 -11.43 6.32 11.12
C GLY A 69 -12.56 5.92 12.05
N ASP A 70 -12.26 5.42 13.24
CA ASP A 70 -13.23 4.96 14.24
C ASP A 70 -13.66 6.04 15.27
N MET A 71 -13.29 7.29 15.06
CA MET A 71 -13.57 8.41 15.95
C MET A 71 -15.03 8.85 15.88
N LYS A 72 -15.77 8.76 17.00
CA LYS A 72 -17.24 9.07 17.09
C LYS A 72 -17.59 10.54 16.87
N ASN A 73 -16.68 11.45 17.09
CA ASN A 73 -16.89 12.88 17.05
C ASN A 73 -15.92 13.61 16.11
N ALA A 74 -15.50 12.94 15.06
CA ALA A 74 -14.58 13.50 14.07
C ALA A 74 -15.15 14.78 13.41
N THR A 75 -16.47 14.81 13.22
CA THR A 75 -17.18 15.97 12.63
C THR A 75 -17.15 17.22 13.49
N ASP A 76 -16.92 17.11 14.79
CA ASP A 76 -16.76 18.27 15.68
C ASP A 76 -15.46 19.01 15.38
N PHE A 77 -14.43 18.31 14.91
CA PHE A 77 -13.12 18.87 14.56
C PHE A 77 -13.04 19.32 13.10
N TRP A 78 -13.63 18.56 12.17
CA TRP A 78 -13.44 18.74 10.73
C TRP A 78 -14.72 19.00 9.95
N LYS A 79 -15.85 19.15 10.61
CA LYS A 79 -17.22 19.30 10.04
C LYS A 79 -17.70 18.03 9.30
N ASN A 80 -19.00 17.94 9.14
CA ASN A 80 -19.66 16.82 8.52
C ASN A 80 -19.55 16.87 6.98
N ALA A 81 -19.12 15.78 6.36
CA ALA A 81 -19.07 15.62 4.91
C ALA A 81 -20.47 15.43 4.31
N ASN A 82 -21.40 14.85 5.07
CA ASN A 82 -22.81 14.67 4.68
C ASN A 82 -23.70 15.68 5.41
N ILE A 83 -23.99 16.80 4.76
CA ILE A 83 -24.77 17.91 5.33
C ILE A 83 -26.22 17.52 5.64
N GLY A 84 -26.76 16.45 5.03
CA GLY A 84 -28.13 15.98 5.23
C GLY A 84 -28.31 14.96 6.36
N ASN A 85 -27.24 14.49 6.99
CA ASN A 85 -27.30 13.42 7.99
C ASN A 85 -27.03 13.95 9.41
N VAL A 86 -28.02 13.83 10.29
CA VAL A 86 -28.04 14.38 11.67
C VAL A 86 -27.20 13.49 12.59
N GLY A 87 -26.26 12.83 12.31
CA GLY A 87 -25.45 12.01 13.22
C GLY A 87 -23.96 12.02 12.89
N GLY A 88 -23.59 12.66 11.78
CA GLY A 88 -22.19 12.65 11.35
C GLY A 88 -21.74 11.30 10.78
N GLU A 89 -22.63 10.31 10.69
CA GLU A 89 -22.34 9.01 10.10
C GLU A 89 -22.53 9.06 8.59
N CYS A 90 -21.55 8.55 7.86
CA CYS A 90 -21.68 8.40 6.42
C CYS A 90 -22.48 7.13 6.10
N THR A 91 -23.62 7.29 5.44
CA THR A 91 -24.54 6.20 5.13
C THR A 91 -24.32 5.57 3.76
N ALA A 92 -23.57 6.22 2.88
CA ALA A 92 -23.33 5.73 1.54
C ALA A 92 -21.87 5.89 1.09
N PRO A 93 -21.25 4.80 0.63
CA PRO A 93 -19.93 4.88 0.03
C PRO A 93 -19.94 5.75 -1.23
N GLY A 94 -18.94 6.57 -1.39
CA GLY A 94 -18.73 7.36 -2.61
C GLY A 94 -19.64 8.58 -2.79
N THR A 95 -20.57 8.85 -1.90
CA THR A 95 -21.44 10.04 -1.97
C THR A 95 -21.16 11.09 -0.90
N ASP A 96 -20.57 10.68 0.22
CA ASP A 96 -20.28 11.58 1.36
C ASP A 96 -18.85 12.16 1.24
N THR A 97 -18.59 12.79 0.12
CA THR A 97 -17.23 13.26 -0.21
C THR A 97 -16.81 14.49 0.60
N GLY A 98 -17.77 15.31 1.04
CA GLY A 98 -17.43 16.58 1.67
C GLY A 98 -16.56 17.48 0.81
N SER A 99 -16.08 18.59 1.38
CA SER A 99 -15.09 19.47 0.78
C SER A 99 -13.98 19.78 1.78
N GLY A 100 -12.73 19.87 1.32
CA GLY A 100 -11.58 20.15 2.16
C GLY A 100 -11.37 19.09 3.25
N THR A 101 -11.47 19.49 4.52
CA THR A 101 -11.26 18.60 5.68
C THR A 101 -12.52 17.91 6.18
N GLN A 102 -13.69 18.17 5.57
CA GLN A 102 -14.95 17.54 6.00
C GLN A 102 -14.85 16.02 5.99
N THR A 103 -15.41 15.39 7.04
CA THR A 103 -15.30 13.95 7.27
C THR A 103 -16.57 13.38 7.85
N CYS A 104 -16.56 12.12 8.20
CA CYS A 104 -17.63 11.43 8.89
C CYS A 104 -17.15 10.80 10.19
N ASN A 105 -18.08 10.59 11.12
CA ASN A 105 -17.80 9.88 12.35
C ASN A 105 -17.65 8.38 12.11
N GLY A 106 -16.76 7.75 12.89
CA GLY A 106 -16.75 6.31 13.10
C GLY A 106 -17.70 5.90 14.21
N ASN A 107 -17.76 4.60 14.49
CA ASN A 107 -18.65 4.05 15.51
C ASN A 107 -18.01 3.91 16.90
N GLY A 108 -16.69 4.01 17.02
CA GLY A 108 -15.91 3.97 18.25
C GLY A 108 -15.89 2.62 18.93
N ASP A 109 -15.94 1.52 18.18
CA ASP A 109 -15.90 0.17 18.72
C ASP A 109 -14.48 -0.41 18.80
N GLY A 110 -13.45 0.37 18.47
CA GLY A 110 -12.04 -0.01 18.47
C GLY A 110 -11.60 -0.78 17.23
N GLN A 111 -12.45 -0.90 16.21
CA GLN A 111 -12.20 -1.68 15.01
C GLN A 111 -12.32 -0.78 13.79
N ILE A 112 -11.28 -0.67 13.00
CA ILE A 112 -11.30 0.08 11.74
C ILE A 112 -11.91 -0.81 10.65
N LYS A 113 -13.22 -0.74 10.49
CA LYS A 113 -13.97 -1.64 9.60
C LYS A 113 -13.97 -1.19 8.16
N GLU A 114 -13.98 -2.18 7.28
CA GLU A 114 -14.32 -1.99 5.87
C GLU A 114 -15.85 -1.90 5.72
N ALA A 115 -16.29 -1.14 4.73
CA ALA A 115 -17.68 -1.24 4.31
C ALA A 115 -17.91 -2.59 3.62
N THR A 116 -18.83 -3.35 4.15
CA THR A 116 -19.57 -4.34 3.38
C THR A 116 -20.84 -3.64 2.83
N THR A 117 -21.41 -4.13 1.77
CA THR A 117 -22.47 -3.58 0.92
C THR A 117 -23.67 -2.87 1.59
N THR A 118 -23.71 -2.71 2.90
CA THR A 118 -24.72 -2.03 3.68
C THR A 118 -24.10 -1.13 4.75
N ALA A 119 -23.82 0.08 4.36
CA ALA A 119 -24.10 1.32 5.08
C ALA A 119 -23.43 1.69 6.41
N THR A 120 -22.52 0.96 7.02
CA THR A 120 -21.90 1.45 8.25
C THR A 120 -20.41 1.04 8.31
N GLY A 121 -19.53 1.93 7.94
CA GLY A 121 -18.14 1.70 8.25
C GLY A 121 -17.14 1.86 7.10
N PHE A 122 -17.09 3.05 6.48
CA PHE A 122 -15.93 3.43 5.67
C PHE A 122 -14.77 3.93 6.53
N GLU A 123 -14.63 3.40 7.73
CA GLU A 123 -13.60 3.77 8.68
C GLU A 123 -12.21 3.57 8.11
N ALA A 124 -12.03 2.53 7.28
CA ALA A 124 -10.75 2.22 6.65
C ALA A 124 -10.23 3.35 5.74
N PHE A 125 -11.10 4.00 4.96
CA PHE A 125 -10.73 5.16 4.15
C PHE A 125 -10.68 6.44 4.98
N ARG A 126 -11.63 6.60 5.93
CA ARG A 126 -11.62 7.75 6.86
C ARG A 126 -10.40 7.77 7.76
N ALA A 127 -9.82 6.62 8.05
CA ALA A 127 -8.57 6.56 8.82
C ALA A 127 -7.46 7.40 8.19
N TRP A 128 -7.27 7.31 6.90
CA TRP A 128 -6.28 8.10 6.17
C TRP A 128 -6.63 9.58 6.12
N GLN A 129 -7.89 9.90 5.90
CA GLN A 129 -8.38 11.26 5.92
C GLN A 129 -8.22 11.89 7.32
N HIS A 130 -8.56 11.19 8.39
CA HIS A 130 -8.39 11.67 9.76
C HIS A 130 -6.92 11.93 10.11
N LEU A 131 -6.02 11.02 9.71
CA LEU A 131 -4.57 11.20 9.92
C LEU A 131 -4.04 12.42 9.16
N ALA A 132 -4.45 12.62 7.92
CA ALA A 132 -4.06 13.77 7.10
C ALA A 132 -4.66 15.08 7.65
N ASN A 133 -5.95 15.10 8.01
CA ASN A 133 -6.62 16.24 8.62
C ASN A 133 -5.98 16.66 9.97
N ALA A 134 -5.47 15.69 10.71
CA ALA A 134 -4.74 15.92 11.96
C ALA A 134 -3.30 16.42 11.73
N GLY A 135 -2.82 16.46 10.47
CA GLY A 135 -1.44 16.82 10.10
C GLY A 135 -0.39 15.80 10.51
N LEU A 136 -0.79 14.53 10.71
CA LEU A 136 0.09 13.46 11.17
C LEU A 136 0.72 12.64 10.04
N ILE A 137 0.13 12.70 8.86
CA ILE A 137 0.69 12.16 7.61
C ILE A 137 0.58 13.19 6.50
N GLU A 138 1.45 13.10 5.52
CA GLU A 138 1.39 13.91 4.31
C GLU A 138 0.32 13.41 3.35
N GLY A 139 -0.22 14.30 2.54
CA GLY A 139 -1.21 14.01 1.52
C GLY A 139 -2.61 14.51 1.87
N ASN A 140 -3.53 14.27 0.95
CA ASN A 140 -4.95 14.59 1.10
C ASN A 140 -5.74 13.38 0.60
N TYR A 141 -6.53 12.77 1.47
CA TYR A 141 -7.26 11.54 1.17
C TYR A 141 -8.76 11.82 1.16
N THR A 142 -9.45 11.27 0.19
CA THR A 142 -10.90 11.51 0.00
C THR A 142 -11.75 10.98 1.15
N GLY A 143 -11.25 9.99 1.89
CA GLY A 143 -11.97 9.31 2.97
C GLY A 143 -13.10 8.38 2.49
N ILE A 144 -13.20 8.15 1.18
CA ILE A 144 -14.23 7.33 0.54
C ILE A 144 -13.61 6.31 -0.39
N SER A 145 -14.36 5.26 -0.71
CA SER A 145 -14.02 4.33 -1.79
C SER A 145 -14.04 5.04 -3.15
N ALA A 146 -13.21 4.65 -4.07
CA ALA A 146 -13.26 5.15 -5.45
C ALA A 146 -14.45 4.56 -6.23
N ASN A 147 -15.05 3.47 -5.73
CA ASN A 147 -16.21 2.83 -6.34
C ASN A 147 -17.43 2.91 -5.39
N THR A 148 -18.60 3.24 -5.92
CA THR A 148 -19.82 3.40 -5.14
C THR A 148 -20.47 2.09 -4.70
N THR A 149 -20.13 0.98 -5.32
CA THR A 149 -20.73 -0.33 -5.05
C THR A 149 -19.83 -1.27 -4.26
N ASN A 150 -18.53 -1.07 -4.34
CA ASN A 150 -17.52 -1.91 -3.70
C ASN A 150 -16.43 -1.05 -3.06
N ARG A 151 -15.63 -1.67 -2.19
CA ARG A 151 -14.36 -1.09 -1.76
C ARG A 151 -13.42 -0.99 -2.97
N ASP A 152 -12.82 0.17 -3.13
CA ASP A 152 -11.82 0.41 -4.17
C ASP A 152 -10.77 1.38 -3.64
N ALA A 153 -9.60 0.84 -3.33
CA ALA A 153 -8.51 1.53 -2.69
C ALA A 153 -7.47 1.95 -3.75
N LEU A 154 -7.47 3.23 -4.07
CA LEU A 154 -6.55 3.83 -5.05
C LEU A 154 -5.39 4.53 -4.33
N ALA A 155 -4.19 4.02 -4.55
CA ALA A 155 -2.97 4.57 -3.98
C ALA A 155 -2.75 6.04 -4.40
N GLY A 156 -2.53 6.93 -3.41
CA GLY A 156 -2.38 8.36 -3.63
C GLY A 156 -3.68 9.16 -3.73
N GLN A 157 -4.86 8.50 -3.68
CA GLN A 157 -6.16 9.17 -3.73
C GLN A 157 -6.95 9.00 -2.42
N ASN A 158 -7.23 7.75 -2.04
CA ASN A 158 -7.98 7.44 -0.82
C ASN A 158 -7.18 6.60 0.18
N ILE A 159 -6.01 6.10 -0.23
CA ILE A 159 -5.01 5.46 0.60
C ILE A 159 -3.60 5.96 0.27
N PRO A 160 -2.63 5.89 1.19
CA PRO A 160 -1.24 6.23 0.89
C PRO A 160 -0.63 5.32 -0.17
N ALA A 161 0.09 5.92 -1.12
CA ALA A 161 0.95 5.19 -2.04
C ALA A 161 2.26 4.81 -1.36
N THR A 162 2.81 3.64 -1.70
CA THR A 162 4.19 3.30 -1.35
C THR A 162 5.17 3.94 -2.35
N LYS A 163 6.46 3.92 -2.02
CA LYS A 163 7.51 4.28 -3.00
C LYS A 163 7.74 3.21 -4.06
N LEU A 164 7.21 2.01 -3.84
CA LEU A 164 7.17 0.97 -4.87
C LEU A 164 6.05 1.28 -5.85
N SER A 165 6.32 1.11 -7.14
CA SER A 165 5.36 1.34 -8.20
C SER A 165 4.08 0.54 -7.99
N ASN A 166 2.92 1.18 -8.13
CA ASN A 166 1.58 0.61 -7.94
C ASN A 166 1.28 0.07 -6.54
N GLY A 167 2.11 0.40 -5.54
CA GLY A 167 1.90 -0.06 -4.17
C GLY A 167 1.02 0.89 -3.37
N GLY A 168 0.10 0.34 -2.58
CA GLY A 168 -0.75 1.05 -1.63
C GLY A 168 -0.63 0.50 -0.22
N ILE A 169 -1.00 1.32 0.78
CA ILE A 169 -1.11 0.92 2.19
C ILE A 169 -2.56 1.12 2.62
N TYR A 170 -3.20 0.03 2.99
CA TYR A 170 -4.59 0.01 3.44
C TYR A 170 -4.68 -0.42 4.89
N ILE A 171 -5.59 0.14 5.67
CA ILE A 171 -5.82 -0.23 7.06
C ILE A 171 -7.19 -0.88 7.19
N ARG A 172 -7.27 -1.96 7.95
CA ARG A 172 -8.54 -2.64 8.24
C ARG A 172 -8.49 -3.51 9.49
N TYR A 173 -9.65 -3.74 10.08
CA TYR A 173 -9.80 -4.74 11.11
C TYR A 173 -9.94 -6.14 10.49
N LEU A 174 -9.02 -7.04 10.82
CA LEU A 174 -9.06 -8.46 10.44
C LEU A 174 -9.58 -9.34 11.57
N GLY A 175 -9.39 -8.92 12.82
CA GLY A 175 -9.76 -9.72 13.98
C GLY A 175 -9.03 -11.04 14.07
N SER A 176 -9.71 -12.05 14.61
CA SER A 176 -9.19 -13.41 14.66
C SER A 176 -9.47 -14.15 13.35
N VAL A 177 -8.42 -14.62 12.72
CA VAL A 177 -8.48 -15.43 11.51
C VAL A 177 -8.15 -16.87 11.90
N ILE A 178 -9.02 -17.80 11.57
CA ILE A 178 -8.85 -19.24 11.86
C ILE A 178 -9.28 -20.01 10.61
N SER A 179 -8.45 -20.96 10.19
CA SER A 179 -8.71 -21.86 9.06
C SER A 179 -9.00 -21.13 7.73
N ASN A 180 -8.42 -19.96 7.54
CA ASN A 180 -8.53 -19.23 6.27
C ASN A 180 -7.43 -19.73 5.30
N PRO A 181 -7.78 -20.16 4.09
CA PRO A 181 -6.77 -20.67 3.15
C PRO A 181 -5.76 -19.63 2.69
N ASN A 182 -6.09 -18.33 2.84
CA ASN A 182 -5.27 -17.21 2.38
C ASN A 182 -4.51 -16.50 3.51
N SER A 183 -4.61 -16.97 4.75
CA SER A 183 -3.98 -16.30 5.89
C SER A 183 -3.51 -17.34 6.91
N PHE A 184 -2.49 -17.02 7.66
CA PHE A 184 -2.10 -17.79 8.83
C PHE A 184 -3.10 -17.57 9.97
N ASP A 185 -3.29 -18.58 10.81
CA ASP A 185 -4.16 -18.47 11.98
C ASP A 185 -3.59 -17.46 12.99
N GLY A 186 -4.44 -16.64 13.55
CA GLY A 186 -4.04 -15.67 14.57
C GLY A 186 -5.00 -14.49 14.73
N ASN A 187 -4.75 -13.70 15.76
CA ASN A 187 -5.45 -12.43 15.95
C ASN A 187 -4.62 -11.28 15.35
N TYR A 188 -5.17 -10.65 14.32
CA TYR A 188 -4.53 -9.55 13.60
C TYR A 188 -4.99 -8.18 14.10
N GLY A 189 -6.14 -8.10 14.78
CA GLY A 189 -6.72 -6.83 15.18
C GLY A 189 -6.90 -5.85 14.01
N ASN A 190 -6.54 -4.58 14.24
CA ASN A 190 -6.41 -3.59 13.17
C ASN A 190 -5.04 -3.75 12.50
N ALA A 191 -5.03 -4.06 11.21
CA ALA A 191 -3.83 -4.41 10.46
C ALA A 191 -3.61 -3.46 9.26
N LEU A 192 -2.35 -3.26 8.89
CA LEU A 192 -1.96 -2.63 7.64
C LEU A 192 -1.78 -3.71 6.58
N LEU A 193 -2.44 -3.55 5.45
CA LEU A 193 -2.27 -4.36 4.24
C LEU A 193 -1.42 -3.57 3.25
N ILE A 194 -0.33 -4.15 2.77
CA ILE A 194 0.58 -3.51 1.84
C ILE A 194 0.76 -4.41 0.63
N GLY A 195 0.43 -3.89 -0.52
CA GLY A 195 0.50 -4.65 -1.78
C GLY A 195 0.31 -3.76 -2.99
N ALA A 196 0.38 -4.36 -4.16
CA ALA A 196 -0.02 -3.71 -5.40
C ALA A 196 -1.54 -3.74 -5.55
N ASP A 197 -2.06 -2.83 -6.35
CA ASP A 197 -3.48 -2.78 -6.67
C ASP A 197 -3.97 -4.12 -7.23
N ASP A 198 -5.13 -4.54 -6.74
CA ASP A 198 -5.84 -5.72 -7.22
C ASP A 198 -7.27 -5.34 -7.60
N ALA A 199 -7.48 -5.13 -8.88
CA ALA A 199 -8.77 -4.74 -9.43
C ALA A 199 -9.91 -5.73 -9.10
N ALA A 200 -9.60 -7.00 -8.82
CA ALA A 200 -10.60 -8.00 -8.48
C ALA A 200 -11.11 -7.85 -7.04
N SER A 201 -10.23 -7.49 -6.11
CA SER A 201 -10.60 -7.29 -4.70
C SER A 201 -10.85 -5.83 -4.34
N GLY A 202 -10.39 -4.89 -5.15
CA GLY A 202 -10.39 -3.46 -4.85
C GLY A 202 -9.48 -3.08 -3.68
N LEU A 203 -8.51 -3.91 -3.34
CA LEU A 203 -7.56 -3.72 -2.25
C LEU A 203 -6.12 -3.81 -2.77
N PRO A 204 -5.14 -3.26 -2.07
CA PRO A 204 -3.74 -3.49 -2.39
C PRO A 204 -3.31 -4.90 -1.91
N ALA A 205 -3.84 -5.94 -2.56
CA ALA A 205 -3.66 -7.34 -2.20
C ALA A 205 -2.80 -8.14 -3.19
N SER A 206 -2.47 -7.55 -4.35
CA SER A 206 -1.57 -8.18 -5.31
C SER A 206 -0.10 -8.15 -4.82
N PRO A 207 0.72 -9.13 -5.24
CA PRO A 207 2.13 -9.21 -4.85
C PRO A 207 2.91 -7.93 -5.23
N LEU A 208 3.60 -7.33 -4.27
CA LEU A 208 4.43 -6.13 -4.41
C LEU A 208 5.91 -6.43 -4.16
N PHE A 209 6.17 -7.44 -3.33
CA PHE A 209 7.48 -7.84 -2.87
C PHE A 209 7.83 -9.22 -3.39
N LYS A 210 9.13 -9.45 -3.64
CA LYS A 210 9.65 -10.81 -3.77
C LYS A 210 9.70 -11.46 -2.38
N SER A 211 9.60 -12.78 -2.30
CA SER A 211 9.63 -13.50 -1.01
C SER A 211 10.87 -13.19 -0.18
N GLU A 212 12.04 -13.09 -0.82
CA GLU A 212 13.30 -12.70 -0.18
C GLU A 212 13.27 -11.27 0.37
N GLU A 213 12.68 -10.33 -0.38
CA GLU A 213 12.53 -8.93 0.04
C GLU A 213 11.61 -8.83 1.27
N LEU A 214 10.51 -9.57 1.27
CA LEU A 214 9.55 -9.59 2.37
C LEU A 214 10.16 -10.22 3.62
N TRP A 215 10.89 -11.31 3.49
CA TRP A 215 11.63 -11.91 4.61
C TRP A 215 12.66 -10.95 5.21
N ASN A 216 13.38 -10.20 4.36
CA ASN A 216 14.31 -9.18 4.83
C ASN A 216 13.62 -8.00 5.53
N LEU A 217 12.42 -7.62 5.09
CA LEU A 217 11.60 -6.61 5.74
C LEU A 217 11.13 -7.11 7.10
N ASP A 218 10.63 -8.33 7.16
CA ASP A 218 10.15 -8.97 8.37
C ASP A 218 11.27 -9.08 9.42
N LYS A 219 12.44 -9.58 9.07
CA LYS A 219 13.62 -9.61 9.96
C LYS A 219 14.02 -8.24 10.54
N LYS A 220 13.70 -7.16 9.84
CA LYS A 220 14.02 -5.80 10.31
C LYS A 220 12.91 -5.21 11.18
N LEU A 221 11.67 -5.59 10.93
CA LEU A 221 10.50 -5.04 11.62
C LEU A 221 10.04 -5.93 12.77
N ASP A 222 10.35 -7.23 12.69
CA ASP A 222 9.83 -8.25 13.60
C ASP A 222 10.75 -9.47 13.73
N ASP A 223 10.27 -10.69 13.48
CA ASP A 223 10.95 -11.95 13.80
C ASP A 223 11.53 -12.70 12.57
N GLY A 224 11.17 -12.33 11.37
CA GLY A 224 11.56 -12.99 10.13
C GLY A 224 10.80 -14.29 9.84
N GLN A 225 9.65 -14.49 10.51
CA GLN A 225 8.80 -15.67 10.34
C GLN A 225 7.48 -15.28 9.67
N PRO A 226 7.24 -15.64 8.41
CA PRO A 226 6.15 -15.09 7.60
C PRO A 226 4.73 -15.40 8.14
N GLY A 227 4.59 -16.35 9.05
CA GLY A 227 3.31 -16.73 9.65
C GLY A 227 3.09 -16.22 11.08
N TYR A 228 4.09 -15.64 11.70
CA TYR A 228 4.07 -15.19 13.09
C TYR A 228 4.34 -13.70 13.22
N GLY A 229 4.36 -13.19 14.45
CA GLY A 229 4.74 -11.82 14.75
C GLY A 229 3.74 -10.77 14.26
N PHE A 230 4.26 -9.54 14.05
CA PHE A 230 3.50 -8.37 13.60
C PHE A 230 3.48 -8.23 12.08
N VAL A 231 4.49 -8.76 11.39
CA VAL A 231 4.58 -8.78 9.94
C VAL A 231 4.24 -10.17 9.45
N ARG A 232 3.16 -10.29 8.70
CA ARG A 232 2.71 -11.58 8.17
C ARG A 232 2.45 -11.50 6.69
N THR A 233 2.76 -12.57 5.99
CA THR A 233 2.49 -12.66 4.56
C THR A 233 1.08 -13.14 4.29
N TYR A 234 0.51 -12.71 3.16
CA TYR A 234 -0.70 -13.30 2.65
C TYR A 234 -0.37 -14.69 2.07
N LYS A 235 -1.15 -15.70 2.44
CA LYS A 235 -0.98 -17.08 1.96
C LYS A 235 -1.92 -17.31 0.78
N PRO A 236 -1.46 -17.32 -0.48
CA PRO A 236 -2.35 -17.59 -1.60
C PRO A 236 -2.79 -19.06 -1.59
N ALA A 237 -4.10 -19.29 -1.69
CA ALA A 237 -4.73 -20.60 -1.57
C ALA A 237 -4.21 -21.67 -2.55
N ASN A 238 -3.52 -21.26 -3.62
CA ASN A 238 -3.06 -22.13 -4.71
C ASN A 238 -1.55 -22.03 -4.99
N SER A 239 -0.76 -21.47 -4.09
CA SER A 239 0.70 -21.41 -4.22
C SER A 239 1.34 -22.06 -3.00
N PRO A 240 1.63 -23.36 -3.07
CA PRO A 240 2.29 -24.06 -1.98
C PRO A 240 3.71 -23.55 -1.69
N ASP A 241 4.29 -22.77 -2.60
CA ASP A 241 5.68 -22.34 -2.54
C ASP A 241 5.93 -20.96 -1.91
N CYS A 242 4.89 -20.21 -1.54
CA CYS A 242 5.07 -18.85 -1.00
C CYS A 242 5.28 -18.76 0.51
N ALA A 243 4.93 -19.80 1.25
CA ALA A 243 5.24 -19.95 2.67
C ALA A 243 5.07 -21.43 3.02
N ILE A 244 6.13 -22.18 2.92
CA ILE A 244 6.19 -23.54 3.42
C ILE A 244 6.31 -23.40 4.94
N ASP A 245 5.27 -23.91 5.62
CA ASP A 245 5.18 -24.17 7.07
C ASP A 245 6.01 -23.27 7.98
N ALA A 246 5.27 -22.53 8.79
CA ALA A 246 5.78 -22.04 10.05
C ALA A 246 6.16 -23.28 10.91
N GLN A 247 7.39 -23.74 10.85
CA GLN A 247 8.02 -24.58 11.87
C GLN A 247 8.78 -23.70 12.82
#